data_f62e1133e3cea48af0fea4c1bb74bd15
#
_entry.id   f62e1133e3cea48af0fea4c1bb74bd15
#
_cell.length_a   1.000
_cell.length_b   1.000
_cell.length_c   1.000
_cell.angle_alpha   90.00
_cell.angle_beta   90.00
_cell.angle_gamma   90.00
#
_symmetry.space_group_name_H-M   'P 1'
#
loop_
_entity.id
_entity.type
_entity.pdbx_description
1 polymer ?
#
loop_
_entity_poly.entity_id
_entity_poly.type
_entity_poly.pdbx_seq_one_letter_code
_entity_poly.pdbx_strand_id
1 'polypeptide(L)'
;MTIGGKIYGYPMSIEAVGLICNKKLVPVAPENWEDFPKLDDELKKQGAHAIFWDYTTPYYSYALISANGGYAFRKGADGRYDVSETGIANEGAKKGLRFLADLVRGGHMDKGPDYAVMEENFAKGNLGCIVAGPWALGVFKDAGIDYSFNRLPKLDGKRSRPFVGILGFTINSASPNRKLAVDFLENYLLTDEGLKEVNDDKPLGASALKSFQQILSSNPVVETAIENAREGDLMPSVPEMSKFWPAFSNALKNATTGRQSADDALDEAAKRILMK
;
A
#
# COMPACT_ATOMS: atom_id res chain seq x y z
N MET A 1 -13.24 2.33 12.35
CA MET A 1 -14.55 2.88 11.95
C MET A 1 -15.28 3.61 13.10
N THR A 2 -14.53 4.17 14.03
CA THR A 2 -15.08 4.91 15.16
C THR A 2 -14.75 6.39 15.01
N ILE A 3 -15.73 7.28 15.09
CA ILE A 3 -15.59 8.73 15.02
C ILE A 3 -16.30 9.32 16.24
N GLY A 4 -15.59 10.14 17.03
CA GLY A 4 -16.17 10.75 18.24
C GLY A 4 -16.76 9.72 19.24
N GLY A 5 -16.17 8.54 19.36
CA GLY A 5 -16.63 7.46 20.22
C GLY A 5 -17.84 6.67 19.71
N LYS A 6 -18.35 6.97 18.52
CA LYS A 6 -19.46 6.23 17.90
C LYS A 6 -18.97 5.37 16.74
N ILE A 7 -19.52 4.17 16.60
CA ILE A 7 -19.23 3.23 15.52
C ILE A 7 -20.14 3.57 14.32
N TYR A 8 -19.53 3.75 13.14
CA TYR A 8 -20.21 4.13 11.91
C TYR A 8 -20.14 3.07 10.80
N GLY A 9 -19.52 1.93 11.06
CA GLY A 9 -19.42 0.87 10.05
C GLY A 9 -18.95 -0.45 10.61
N TYR A 10 -19.06 -1.44 9.76
CA TYR A 10 -18.68 -2.84 10.00
C TYR A 10 -17.34 -3.10 9.33
N PRO A 11 -16.24 -3.29 10.07
CA PRO A 11 -14.95 -3.62 9.45
C PRO A 11 -14.97 -5.06 8.93
N MET A 12 -14.43 -5.27 7.72
CA MET A 12 -14.29 -6.58 7.10
C MET A 12 -12.83 -7.04 7.10
N SER A 13 -11.94 -6.19 6.60
CA SER A 13 -10.51 -6.51 6.50
C SER A 13 -9.62 -5.31 6.81
N ILE A 14 -8.36 -5.63 7.11
CA ILE A 14 -7.27 -4.68 7.24
C ILE A 14 -6.32 -4.94 6.09
N GLU A 15 -5.96 -3.90 5.35
CA GLU A 15 -5.16 -4.01 4.14
C GLU A 15 -3.92 -3.14 4.21
N ALA A 16 -2.80 -3.70 3.78
CA ALA A 16 -1.55 -3.00 3.55
C ALA A 16 -0.86 -3.60 2.33
N VAL A 17 -0.12 -2.78 1.60
CA VAL A 17 0.72 -3.28 0.52
C VAL A 17 1.94 -4.00 1.09
N GLY A 18 2.46 -4.94 0.31
CA GLY A 18 3.71 -5.64 0.55
C GLY A 18 4.51 -5.75 -0.74
N LEU A 19 5.60 -6.49 -0.68
CA LEU A 19 6.42 -6.83 -1.83
C LEU A 19 6.05 -8.23 -2.32
N ILE A 20 5.52 -8.33 -3.54
CA ILE A 20 5.21 -9.61 -4.20
C ILE A 20 6.36 -9.90 -5.17
N CYS A 21 7.04 -11.04 -5.01
CA CYS A 21 8.16 -11.42 -5.88
C CYS A 21 7.89 -12.75 -6.58
N ASN A 22 8.19 -12.80 -7.86
CA ASN A 22 8.21 -14.02 -8.68
C ASN A 22 9.45 -14.85 -8.30
N LYS A 23 9.27 -15.97 -7.64
CA LYS A 23 10.37 -16.80 -7.13
C LYS A 23 11.27 -17.37 -8.23
N LYS A 24 10.80 -17.47 -9.47
CA LYS A 24 11.61 -17.89 -10.60
C LYS A 24 12.69 -16.86 -10.93
N LEU A 25 12.41 -15.58 -10.81
CA LEU A 25 13.33 -14.48 -11.09
C LEU A 25 14.04 -14.00 -9.82
N VAL A 26 13.33 -13.97 -8.70
CA VAL A 26 13.79 -13.47 -7.41
C VAL A 26 13.43 -14.51 -6.34
N PRO A 27 14.23 -15.57 -6.19
CA PRO A 27 13.97 -16.64 -5.21
C PRO A 27 13.93 -16.18 -3.76
N VAL A 28 14.71 -15.14 -3.44
CA VAL A 28 14.75 -14.49 -2.12
C VAL A 28 14.48 -13.03 -2.28
N ALA A 29 13.42 -12.54 -1.63
CA ALA A 29 13.03 -11.14 -1.72
C ALA A 29 14.11 -10.21 -1.14
N PRO A 30 14.45 -9.10 -1.80
CA PRO A 30 15.40 -8.12 -1.28
C PRO A 30 14.94 -7.52 0.05
N GLU A 31 15.86 -7.40 1.01
CA GLU A 31 15.57 -6.78 2.30
C GLU A 31 15.65 -5.25 2.28
N ASN A 32 16.39 -4.68 1.32
CA ASN A 32 16.61 -3.25 1.22
C ASN A 32 16.25 -2.76 -0.19
N TRP A 33 15.70 -1.56 -0.27
CA TRP A 33 15.38 -0.92 -1.55
C TRP A 33 16.64 -0.67 -2.39
N GLU A 34 17.76 -0.44 -1.75
CA GLU A 34 19.05 -0.17 -2.37
C GLU A 34 19.60 -1.37 -3.16
N ASP A 35 19.06 -2.56 -2.95
CA ASP A 35 19.47 -3.77 -3.69
C ASP A 35 18.87 -3.85 -5.09
N PHE A 36 17.75 -3.13 -5.35
CA PHE A 36 17.02 -3.22 -6.61
C PHE A 36 17.77 -2.74 -7.84
N PRO A 37 18.56 -1.66 -7.85
CA PRO A 37 19.32 -1.25 -9.04
C PRO A 37 20.24 -2.36 -9.54
N LYS A 38 20.97 -3.00 -8.65
CA LYS A 38 21.87 -4.11 -9.03
C LYS A 38 21.10 -5.32 -9.51
N LEU A 39 20.00 -5.67 -8.84
CA LEU A 39 19.14 -6.78 -9.25
C LEU A 39 18.53 -6.53 -10.65
N ASP A 40 18.15 -5.29 -10.95
CA ASP A 40 17.59 -4.91 -12.24
C ASP A 40 18.63 -5.05 -13.35
N ASP A 41 19.88 -4.63 -13.13
CA ASP A 41 20.98 -4.82 -14.08
C ASP A 41 21.24 -6.30 -14.39
N GLU A 42 21.00 -7.18 -13.43
CA GLU A 42 21.11 -8.63 -13.62
C GLU A 42 19.91 -9.19 -14.40
N LEU A 43 18.68 -8.81 -14.06
CA LEU A 43 17.47 -9.32 -14.70
C LEU A 43 17.26 -8.79 -16.12
N LYS A 44 17.70 -7.58 -16.42
CA LYS A 44 17.70 -7.04 -17.79
C LYS A 44 18.46 -7.90 -18.79
N LYS A 45 19.50 -8.60 -18.38
CA LYS A 45 20.22 -9.56 -19.22
C LYS A 45 19.35 -10.75 -19.67
N GLN A 46 18.23 -10.96 -18.98
CA GLN A 46 17.26 -12.00 -19.27
C GLN A 46 15.95 -11.43 -19.84
N GLY A 47 15.90 -10.11 -20.12
CA GLY A 47 14.72 -9.43 -20.65
C GLY A 47 13.63 -9.16 -19.61
N ALA A 48 13.97 -9.14 -18.31
CA ALA A 48 13.05 -8.85 -17.22
C ALA A 48 13.53 -7.64 -16.41
N HIS A 49 12.61 -7.02 -15.66
CA HIS A 49 12.91 -5.94 -14.71
C HIS A 49 12.79 -6.42 -13.26
N ALA A 50 13.59 -5.83 -12.36
CA ALA A 50 13.60 -6.25 -10.96
C ALA A 50 12.35 -5.83 -10.22
N ILE A 51 11.81 -4.63 -10.50
CA ILE A 51 10.67 -4.09 -9.78
C ILE A 51 9.87 -3.12 -10.63
N PHE A 52 8.56 -3.13 -10.43
CA PHE A 52 7.65 -2.12 -10.95
C PHE A 52 6.41 -1.98 -10.07
N TRP A 53 5.85 -0.77 -9.97
CA TRP A 53 4.54 -0.51 -9.39
C TRP A 53 3.96 0.80 -9.91
N ASP A 54 2.70 1.08 -9.65
CA ASP A 54 2.09 2.39 -9.91
C ASP A 54 2.59 3.42 -8.89
N TYR A 55 3.84 3.87 -9.11
CA TYR A 55 4.56 4.73 -8.17
C TYR A 55 4.04 6.17 -8.10
N THR A 56 3.14 6.58 -8.99
CA THR A 56 2.50 7.91 -8.91
C THR A 56 1.22 7.91 -8.13
N THR A 57 0.68 6.74 -7.81
CA THR A 57 -0.42 6.59 -6.84
C THR A 57 0.15 6.59 -5.42
N PRO A 58 -0.16 7.63 -4.61
CA PRO A 58 0.43 7.84 -3.29
C PRO A 58 0.35 6.63 -2.35
N TYR A 59 -0.73 5.86 -2.44
CA TYR A 59 -0.95 4.68 -1.59
C TYR A 59 0.19 3.66 -1.70
N TYR A 60 0.69 3.40 -2.92
CA TYR A 60 1.76 2.44 -3.15
C TYR A 60 3.15 2.97 -2.81
N SER A 61 3.37 4.28 -2.92
CA SER A 61 4.67 4.90 -2.71
C SER A 61 4.88 5.51 -1.32
N TYR A 62 3.80 5.62 -0.53
CA TYR A 62 3.87 6.19 0.82
C TYR A 62 4.90 5.49 1.71
N ALA A 63 5.04 4.18 1.57
CA ALA A 63 5.96 3.38 2.37
C ALA A 63 7.43 3.84 2.25
N LEU A 64 7.84 4.37 1.09
CA LEU A 64 9.19 4.92 0.90
C LEU A 64 9.41 6.21 1.70
N ILE A 65 8.44 7.14 1.66
CA ILE A 65 8.57 8.41 2.38
C ILE A 65 8.44 8.23 3.90
N SER A 66 7.66 7.24 4.35
CA SER A 66 7.44 6.98 5.78
C SER A 66 8.59 6.22 6.44
N ALA A 67 9.41 5.50 5.66
CA ALA A 67 10.52 4.69 6.17
C ALA A 67 11.46 5.49 7.09
N ASN A 68 11.80 6.70 6.70
CA ASN A 68 12.70 7.58 7.45
C ASN A 68 11.96 8.69 8.22
N GLY A 69 10.68 8.48 8.55
CA GLY A 69 9.92 9.35 9.44
C GLY A 69 9.03 10.39 8.74
N GLY A 70 8.75 10.22 7.43
CA GLY A 70 7.67 10.95 6.77
C GLY A 70 6.29 10.51 7.28
N TYR A 71 5.30 11.39 7.23
CA TYR A 71 3.91 11.09 7.61
C TYR A 71 2.93 12.05 6.91
N ALA A 72 1.69 11.59 6.73
CA ALA A 72 0.64 12.43 6.14
C ALA A 72 0.25 13.58 7.07
N PHE A 73 -0.22 13.25 8.26
CA PHE A 73 -0.56 14.21 9.32
C PHE A 73 -0.04 13.69 10.66
N ARG A 74 0.34 14.60 11.56
CA ARG A 74 0.83 14.22 12.88
C ARG A 74 -0.29 13.58 13.70
N LYS A 75 -0.05 12.39 14.21
CA LYS A 75 -0.97 11.75 15.15
C LYS A 75 -0.61 12.11 16.58
N GLY A 76 -1.53 12.72 17.30
CA GLY A 76 -1.38 13.05 18.71
C GLY A 76 -1.47 11.82 19.61
N ALA A 77 -1.07 11.97 20.87
CA ALA A 77 -1.16 10.92 21.89
C ALA A 77 -2.61 10.50 22.19
N ASP A 78 -3.57 11.37 21.94
CA ASP A 78 -5.02 11.11 22.04
C ASP A 78 -5.60 10.36 20.83
N GLY A 79 -4.74 10.01 19.85
CA GLY A 79 -5.10 9.33 18.62
C GLY A 79 -5.70 10.21 17.52
N ARG A 80 -5.86 11.51 17.77
CA ARG A 80 -6.35 12.47 16.77
C ARG A 80 -5.21 12.92 15.85
N TYR A 81 -5.57 13.31 14.62
CA TYR A 81 -4.62 13.86 13.66
C TYR A 81 -4.64 15.40 13.74
N ASP A 82 -3.45 15.98 13.86
CA ASP A 82 -3.24 17.42 13.68
C ASP A 82 -3.08 17.70 12.18
N VAL A 83 -4.15 18.17 11.56
CA VAL A 83 -4.19 18.46 10.13
C VAL A 83 -3.46 19.77 9.75
N SER A 84 -2.98 20.53 10.73
CA SER A 84 -2.14 21.71 10.50
C SER A 84 -0.66 21.35 10.34
N GLU A 85 -0.29 20.06 10.51
CA GLU A 85 1.08 19.60 10.41
C GLU A 85 1.18 18.34 9.55
N THR A 86 2.06 18.39 8.54
CA THR A 86 2.43 17.25 7.69
C THR A 86 3.95 17.03 7.72
N GLY A 87 4.35 15.76 7.74
CA GLY A 87 5.76 15.36 7.65
C GLY A 87 6.16 14.92 6.24
N ILE A 88 5.35 15.23 5.22
CA ILE A 88 5.65 14.80 3.84
C ILE A 88 6.89 15.49 3.25
N ALA A 89 7.29 16.64 3.79
CA ALA A 89 8.46 17.38 3.34
C ALA A 89 9.62 17.37 4.35
N ASN A 90 9.59 16.50 5.37
CA ASN A 90 10.75 16.35 6.25
C ASN A 90 11.90 15.62 5.52
N GLU A 91 13.11 15.68 6.08
CA GLU A 91 14.30 15.09 5.44
C GLU A 91 14.17 13.58 5.18
N GLY A 92 13.48 12.86 6.04
CA GLY A 92 13.22 11.44 5.84
C GLY A 92 12.31 11.15 4.65
N ALA A 93 11.25 11.95 4.48
CA ALA A 93 10.37 11.86 3.32
C ALA A 93 11.09 12.23 2.02
N LYS A 94 11.88 13.31 2.03
CA LYS A 94 12.72 13.72 0.90
C LYS A 94 13.69 12.63 0.46
N LYS A 95 14.31 11.94 1.43
CA LYS A 95 15.16 10.78 1.15
C LYS A 95 14.42 9.68 0.38
N GLY A 96 13.20 9.35 0.80
CA GLY A 96 12.36 8.35 0.12
C GLY A 96 12.02 8.74 -1.32
N LEU A 97 11.66 10.00 -1.55
CA LEU A 97 11.32 10.47 -2.91
C LEU A 97 12.55 10.63 -3.79
N ARG A 98 13.72 11.04 -3.25
CA ARG A 98 14.99 11.04 -3.99
C ARG A 98 15.32 9.62 -4.50
N PHE A 99 15.23 8.62 -3.62
CA PHE A 99 15.46 7.23 -3.99
C PHE A 99 14.53 6.77 -5.12
N LEU A 100 13.22 7.03 -5.01
CA LEU A 100 12.27 6.69 -6.06
C LEU A 100 12.59 7.39 -7.39
N ALA A 101 12.91 8.68 -7.34
CA ALA A 101 13.27 9.45 -8.53
C ALA A 101 14.54 8.90 -9.20
N ASP A 102 15.53 8.51 -8.41
CA ASP A 102 16.78 7.93 -8.90
C ASP A 102 16.54 6.54 -9.52
N LEU A 103 15.68 5.70 -8.92
CA LEU A 103 15.32 4.40 -9.45
C LEU A 103 14.68 4.51 -10.84
N VAL A 104 13.73 5.45 -11.01
CA VAL A 104 13.04 5.68 -12.30
C VAL A 104 13.95 6.35 -13.31
N ARG A 105 14.66 7.42 -12.92
CA ARG A 105 15.51 8.20 -13.80
C ARG A 105 16.80 7.47 -14.19
N GLY A 106 17.30 6.60 -13.30
CA GLY A 106 18.40 5.68 -13.58
C GLY A 106 18.04 4.55 -14.52
N GLY A 107 16.76 4.41 -14.87
CA GLY A 107 16.26 3.37 -15.76
C GLY A 107 16.14 1.99 -15.12
N HIS A 108 16.16 1.91 -13.80
CA HIS A 108 15.97 0.66 -13.04
C HIS A 108 14.48 0.34 -12.78
N MET A 109 13.61 1.24 -13.19
CA MET A 109 12.17 1.04 -13.20
C MET A 109 11.57 1.77 -14.39
N ASP A 110 10.59 1.16 -15.05
CA ASP A 110 9.95 1.71 -16.24
C ASP A 110 9.26 3.05 -15.97
N LYS A 111 9.23 3.90 -17.00
CA LYS A 111 8.48 5.15 -17.02
C LYS A 111 7.02 4.85 -17.39
N GLY A 112 6.11 5.69 -16.91
CA GLY A 112 4.68 5.52 -17.19
C GLY A 112 4.03 4.50 -16.27
N PRO A 113 3.94 4.80 -14.96
CA PRO A 113 3.35 3.92 -13.97
C PRO A 113 1.87 3.71 -14.26
N ASP A 114 1.47 2.44 -14.32
CA ASP A 114 0.09 2.01 -14.51
C ASP A 114 -0.09 0.65 -13.83
N TYR A 115 -1.15 0.53 -13.02
CA TYR A 115 -1.40 -0.68 -12.24
C TYR A 115 -1.72 -1.88 -13.14
N ALA A 116 -2.52 -1.69 -14.20
CA ALA A 116 -2.88 -2.78 -15.09
C ALA A 116 -1.66 -3.28 -15.89
N VAL A 117 -0.80 -2.36 -16.35
CA VAL A 117 0.48 -2.71 -17.00
C VAL A 117 1.40 -3.47 -16.05
N MET A 118 1.49 -3.06 -14.79
CA MET A 118 2.24 -3.77 -13.76
C MET A 118 1.71 -5.20 -13.58
N GLU A 119 0.40 -5.35 -13.38
CA GLU A 119 -0.26 -6.64 -13.14
C GLU A 119 -0.06 -7.59 -14.33
N GLU A 120 -0.26 -7.09 -15.56
CA GLU A 120 -0.06 -7.86 -16.80
C GLU A 120 1.40 -8.33 -16.95
N ASN A 121 2.38 -7.44 -16.75
CA ASN A 121 3.80 -7.79 -16.88
C ASN A 121 4.26 -8.77 -15.81
N PHE A 122 3.76 -8.66 -14.59
CA PHE A 122 4.06 -9.63 -13.54
C PHE A 122 3.44 -10.99 -13.85
N ALA A 123 2.20 -11.03 -14.30
CA ALA A 123 1.52 -12.27 -14.71
C ALA A 123 2.21 -12.96 -15.91
N LYS A 124 2.86 -12.20 -16.81
CA LYS A 124 3.68 -12.72 -17.91
C LYS A 124 5.07 -13.21 -17.47
N GLY A 125 5.46 -12.97 -16.22
CA GLY A 125 6.79 -13.32 -15.71
C GLY A 125 7.92 -12.37 -16.14
N ASN A 126 7.60 -11.16 -16.57
CA ASN A 126 8.57 -10.14 -17.01
C ASN A 126 9.08 -9.26 -15.85
N LEU A 127 8.49 -9.37 -14.66
CA LEU A 127 8.86 -8.60 -13.48
C LEU A 127 9.31 -9.52 -12.35
N GLY A 128 10.41 -9.13 -11.69
CA GLY A 128 10.93 -9.79 -10.50
C GLY A 128 10.04 -9.56 -9.29
N CYS A 129 9.75 -8.32 -8.96
CA CYS A 129 8.90 -7.93 -7.83
C CYS A 129 7.95 -6.79 -8.21
N ILE A 130 6.85 -6.67 -7.45
CA ILE A 130 5.89 -5.57 -7.52
C ILE A 130 5.47 -5.12 -6.12
N VAL A 131 5.00 -3.88 -5.99
CA VAL A 131 4.34 -3.40 -4.77
C VAL A 131 2.84 -3.43 -4.98
N ALA A 132 2.18 -4.36 -4.30
CA ALA A 132 0.72 -4.51 -4.32
C ALA A 132 0.24 -5.17 -3.00
N GLY A 133 -1.06 -5.31 -2.84
CA GLY A 133 -1.63 -5.99 -1.68
C GLY A 133 -2.14 -7.39 -1.99
N PRO A 134 -2.70 -8.09 -0.97
CA PRO A 134 -3.22 -9.45 -1.12
C PRO A 134 -4.28 -9.60 -2.21
N TRP A 135 -5.02 -8.54 -2.54
CA TRP A 135 -6.03 -8.53 -3.59
C TRP A 135 -5.52 -8.88 -4.99
N ALA A 136 -4.21 -8.73 -5.24
CA ALA A 136 -3.59 -9.04 -6.53
C ALA A 136 -3.21 -10.53 -6.68
N LEU A 137 -3.12 -11.28 -5.57
CA LEU A 137 -2.53 -12.62 -5.55
C LEU A 137 -3.33 -13.65 -6.36
N GLY A 138 -4.65 -13.48 -6.43
CA GLY A 138 -5.53 -14.36 -7.23
C GLY A 138 -5.13 -14.38 -8.71
N VAL A 139 -4.93 -13.20 -9.30
CA VAL A 139 -4.54 -13.06 -10.73
C VAL A 139 -3.21 -13.77 -11.00
N PHE A 140 -2.24 -13.67 -10.10
CA PHE A 140 -0.92 -14.28 -10.28
C PHE A 140 -0.95 -15.80 -10.09
N LYS A 141 -1.78 -16.28 -9.16
CA LYS A 141 -2.03 -17.71 -8.99
C LYS A 141 -2.65 -18.32 -10.25
N ASP A 142 -3.65 -17.66 -10.83
CA ASP A 142 -4.33 -18.10 -12.05
C ASP A 142 -3.40 -18.09 -13.27
N ALA A 143 -2.46 -17.13 -13.31
CA ALA A 143 -1.38 -17.07 -14.30
C ALA A 143 -0.27 -18.11 -14.08
N GLY A 144 -0.32 -18.92 -13.01
CA GLY A 144 0.68 -19.94 -12.71
C GLY A 144 2.01 -19.39 -12.21
N ILE A 145 2.06 -18.18 -11.69
CA ILE A 145 3.26 -17.57 -11.10
C ILE A 145 3.48 -18.15 -9.69
N ASP A 146 4.63 -18.77 -9.45
CA ASP A 146 5.09 -19.08 -8.09
C ASP A 146 5.67 -17.81 -7.47
N TYR A 147 4.92 -17.24 -6.55
CA TYR A 147 5.25 -15.96 -5.90
C TYR A 147 5.46 -16.10 -4.39
N SER A 148 6.14 -15.12 -3.83
CA SER A 148 6.16 -14.86 -2.39
C SER A 148 5.52 -13.51 -2.10
N PHE A 149 4.81 -13.40 -0.97
CA PHE A 149 4.32 -12.12 -0.43
C PHE A 149 5.18 -11.77 0.78
N ASN A 150 5.83 -10.62 0.75
CA ASN A 150 6.88 -10.27 1.70
C ASN A 150 6.61 -8.91 2.33
N ARG A 151 7.31 -8.64 3.43
CA ARG A 151 7.39 -7.30 4.00
C ARG A 151 8.06 -6.36 2.99
N LEU A 152 7.66 -5.09 3.03
CA LEU A 152 8.33 -4.08 2.21
C LEU A 152 9.79 -3.92 2.65
N PRO A 153 10.71 -3.71 1.70
CA PRO A 153 12.13 -3.52 2.00
C PRO A 153 12.38 -2.30 2.89
N LYS A 154 13.49 -2.31 3.57
CA LYS A 154 14.00 -1.16 4.33
C LYS A 154 14.61 -0.12 3.38
N LEU A 155 14.55 1.15 3.75
CA LEU A 155 15.30 2.23 3.13
C LEU A 155 16.30 2.79 4.16
N ASP A 156 17.59 2.73 3.83
CA ASP A 156 18.65 3.16 4.76
C ASP A 156 18.54 2.47 6.13
N GLY A 157 18.30 1.16 6.09
CA GLY A 157 18.14 0.33 7.28
C GLY A 157 16.85 0.57 8.08
N LYS A 158 15.97 1.49 7.65
CA LYS A 158 14.69 1.80 8.31
C LYS A 158 13.53 1.10 7.62
N ARG A 159 12.59 0.58 8.41
CA ARG A 159 11.41 -0.10 7.90
C ARG A 159 10.51 0.83 7.08
N SER A 160 10.16 0.39 5.90
CA SER A 160 9.07 0.98 5.14
C SER A 160 7.74 0.77 5.86
N ARG A 161 6.95 1.81 5.98
CA ARG A 161 5.69 1.80 6.72
C ARG A 161 4.55 2.11 5.74
N PRO A 162 3.86 1.10 5.20
CA PRO A 162 2.75 1.33 4.28
C PRO A 162 1.58 2.02 4.96
N PHE A 163 0.70 2.65 4.19
CA PHE A 163 -0.63 2.95 4.69
C PHE A 163 -1.39 1.67 5.00
N VAL A 164 -2.06 1.68 6.13
CA VAL A 164 -2.99 0.62 6.54
C VAL A 164 -4.41 1.12 6.32
N GLY A 165 -5.11 0.46 5.41
CA GLY A 165 -6.52 0.68 5.14
C GLY A 165 -7.41 -0.24 5.97
N ILE A 166 -8.63 0.19 6.22
CA ILE A 166 -9.69 -0.63 6.77
C ILE A 166 -10.80 -0.71 5.73
N LEU A 167 -11.01 -1.88 5.18
CA LEU A 167 -12.14 -2.16 4.31
C LEU A 167 -13.35 -2.54 5.15
N GLY A 168 -14.52 -2.01 4.84
CA GLY A 168 -15.74 -2.31 5.58
C GLY A 168 -16.95 -1.63 4.99
N PHE A 169 -18.08 -1.82 5.66
CA PHE A 169 -19.39 -1.39 5.18
C PHE A 169 -19.96 -0.30 6.07
N THR A 170 -20.55 0.69 5.44
CA THR A 170 -21.40 1.68 6.10
C THR A 170 -22.80 1.61 5.51
N ILE A 171 -23.82 1.81 6.35
CA ILE A 171 -25.21 1.78 5.90
C ILE A 171 -25.71 3.22 5.79
N ASN A 172 -26.18 3.58 4.59
CA ASN A 172 -26.77 4.90 4.37
C ASN A 172 -27.97 5.09 5.31
N SER A 173 -27.96 6.16 6.10
CA SER A 173 -29.04 6.47 7.05
C SER A 173 -30.41 6.69 6.38
N ALA A 174 -30.43 7.12 5.11
CA ALA A 174 -31.65 7.32 4.32
C ALA A 174 -32.14 6.02 3.63
N SER A 175 -31.44 4.89 3.79
CA SER A 175 -31.86 3.63 3.13
C SER A 175 -33.17 3.12 3.73
N PRO A 176 -34.19 2.84 2.90
CA PRO A 176 -35.43 2.20 3.37
C PRO A 176 -35.20 0.73 3.81
N ASN A 177 -34.11 0.13 3.35
CA ASN A 177 -33.76 -1.27 3.62
C ASN A 177 -32.73 -1.44 4.73
N ARG A 178 -32.58 -0.45 5.63
CA ARG A 178 -31.54 -0.43 6.66
C ARG A 178 -31.52 -1.70 7.52
N LYS A 179 -32.71 -2.18 7.96
CA LYS A 179 -32.81 -3.39 8.79
C LYS A 179 -32.31 -4.63 8.03
N LEU A 180 -32.68 -4.76 6.76
CA LEU A 180 -32.25 -5.88 5.91
C LEU A 180 -30.72 -5.81 5.66
N ALA A 181 -30.18 -4.63 5.46
CA ALA A 181 -28.74 -4.45 5.31
C ALA A 181 -27.96 -4.82 6.58
N VAL A 182 -28.47 -4.45 7.77
CA VAL A 182 -27.88 -4.87 9.05
C VAL A 182 -27.93 -6.40 9.16
N ASP A 183 -29.11 -6.99 8.94
CA ASP A 183 -29.31 -8.44 9.04
C ASP A 183 -28.35 -9.19 8.09
N PHE A 184 -28.23 -8.75 6.85
CA PHE A 184 -27.30 -9.33 5.88
C PHE A 184 -25.84 -9.23 6.33
N LEU A 185 -25.42 -8.07 6.82
CA LEU A 185 -24.03 -7.88 7.27
C LEU A 185 -23.70 -8.72 8.50
N GLU A 186 -24.59 -8.76 9.49
CA GLU A 186 -24.33 -9.41 10.78
C GLU A 186 -24.52 -10.93 10.77
N ASN A 187 -25.48 -11.43 9.98
CA ASN A 187 -25.86 -12.83 10.02
C ASN A 187 -25.43 -13.65 8.81
N TYR A 188 -24.92 -13.00 7.74
CA TYR A 188 -24.48 -13.68 6.53
C TYR A 188 -23.08 -13.29 6.08
N LEU A 189 -22.84 -12.00 5.77
CA LEU A 189 -21.59 -11.60 5.16
C LEU A 189 -20.39 -11.60 6.13
N LEU A 190 -20.56 -11.05 7.32
CA LEU A 190 -19.48 -10.93 8.32
C LEU A 190 -19.48 -12.10 9.32
N THR A 191 -19.79 -13.28 8.83
CA THR A 191 -19.64 -14.58 9.49
C THR A 191 -18.39 -15.28 8.97
N ASP A 192 -17.97 -16.38 9.62
CA ASP A 192 -16.83 -17.17 9.12
C ASP A 192 -17.11 -17.75 7.74
N GLU A 193 -18.35 -18.21 7.48
CA GLU A 193 -18.78 -18.75 6.19
C GLU A 193 -18.80 -17.64 5.12
N GLY A 194 -19.43 -16.49 5.40
CA GLY A 194 -19.53 -15.40 4.45
C GLY A 194 -18.17 -14.81 4.09
N LEU A 195 -17.29 -14.63 5.08
CA LEU A 195 -15.93 -14.14 4.84
C LEU A 195 -15.07 -15.18 4.11
N LYS A 196 -15.34 -16.47 4.31
CA LYS A 196 -14.68 -17.52 3.53
C LYS A 196 -15.01 -17.41 2.04
N GLU A 197 -16.29 -17.25 1.67
CA GLU A 197 -16.70 -17.05 0.28
C GLU A 197 -16.05 -15.82 -0.35
N VAL A 198 -16.00 -14.70 0.39
CA VAL A 198 -15.33 -13.48 -0.09
C VAL A 198 -13.83 -13.73 -0.27
N ASN A 199 -13.18 -14.39 0.69
CA ASN A 199 -11.73 -14.65 0.63
C ASN A 199 -11.34 -15.66 -0.46
N ASP A 200 -12.22 -16.60 -0.80
CA ASP A 200 -12.00 -17.58 -1.86
C ASP A 200 -12.05 -16.91 -3.24
N ASP A 201 -12.90 -15.89 -3.42
CA ASP A 201 -12.95 -15.06 -4.63
C ASP A 201 -11.78 -14.05 -4.67
N LYS A 202 -11.59 -13.35 -3.57
CA LYS A 202 -10.56 -12.33 -3.47
C LYS A 202 -9.89 -12.33 -2.08
N PRO A 203 -8.59 -12.69 -1.99
CA PRO A 203 -7.89 -12.77 -0.72
C PRO A 203 -7.98 -11.47 0.09
N LEU A 204 -8.52 -11.57 1.31
CA LEU A 204 -8.75 -10.41 2.20
C LEU A 204 -7.47 -9.90 2.87
N GLY A 205 -6.39 -10.70 2.89
CA GLY A 205 -5.22 -10.40 3.70
C GLY A 205 -5.51 -10.64 5.18
N ALA A 206 -5.68 -9.60 5.98
CA ALA A 206 -6.01 -9.72 7.40
C ALA A 206 -7.51 -9.47 7.65
N SER A 207 -8.23 -10.45 8.22
CA SER A 207 -9.65 -10.29 8.57
C SER A 207 -9.82 -9.43 9.81
N ALA A 208 -10.89 -8.61 9.84
CA ALA A 208 -11.32 -7.89 11.04
C ALA A 208 -12.11 -8.77 12.00
N LEU A 209 -12.69 -9.90 11.55
CA LEU A 209 -13.37 -10.88 12.37
C LEU A 209 -12.33 -11.82 13.00
N LYS A 210 -12.26 -11.85 14.33
CA LYS A 210 -11.21 -12.60 15.06
C LYS A 210 -11.27 -14.11 14.83
N SER A 211 -12.46 -14.71 14.75
CA SER A 211 -12.63 -16.14 14.46
C SER A 211 -12.09 -16.49 13.07
N PHE A 212 -12.49 -15.73 12.04
CA PHE A 212 -12.00 -15.95 10.69
C PHE A 212 -10.51 -15.66 10.55
N GLN A 213 -9.99 -14.63 11.25
CA GLN A 213 -8.56 -14.37 11.30
C GLN A 213 -7.77 -15.56 11.88
N GLN A 214 -8.33 -16.26 12.87
CA GLN A 214 -7.71 -17.47 13.43
C GLN A 214 -7.71 -18.63 12.42
N ILE A 215 -8.77 -18.79 11.62
CA ILE A 215 -8.82 -19.78 10.53
C ILE A 215 -7.72 -19.51 9.51
N LEU A 216 -7.45 -18.24 9.19
CA LEU A 216 -6.44 -17.84 8.24
C LEU A 216 -5.00 -17.84 8.79
N SER A 217 -4.82 -18.05 10.10
CA SER A 217 -3.52 -17.84 10.80
C SER A 217 -2.37 -18.73 10.31
N SER A 218 -2.67 -19.87 9.69
CA SER A 218 -1.66 -20.76 9.11
C SER A 218 -1.21 -20.39 7.68
N ASN A 219 -1.81 -19.34 7.10
CA ASN A 219 -1.47 -18.88 5.77
C ASN A 219 -0.32 -17.85 5.84
N PRO A 220 0.88 -18.14 5.26
CA PRO A 220 2.01 -17.21 5.32
C PRO A 220 1.75 -15.84 4.70
N VAL A 221 0.86 -15.76 3.71
CA VAL A 221 0.44 -14.48 3.11
C VAL A 221 -0.30 -13.63 4.14
N VAL A 222 -1.19 -14.24 4.90
CA VAL A 222 -1.97 -13.55 5.95
C VAL A 222 -1.06 -13.10 7.08
N GLU A 223 -0.13 -13.95 7.52
CA GLU A 223 0.88 -13.58 8.51
C GLU A 223 1.67 -12.35 8.08
N THR A 224 2.21 -12.36 6.86
CA THR A 224 2.94 -11.21 6.29
C THR A 224 2.06 -9.98 6.14
N ALA A 225 0.78 -10.13 5.74
CA ALA A 225 -0.15 -9.01 5.66
C ALA A 225 -0.40 -8.35 7.02
N ILE A 226 -0.51 -9.16 8.08
CA ILE A 226 -0.63 -8.68 9.46
C ILE A 226 0.64 -7.94 9.90
N GLU A 227 1.83 -8.47 9.57
CA GLU A 227 3.11 -7.82 9.89
C GLU A 227 3.22 -6.46 9.20
N ASN A 228 2.92 -6.39 7.89
CA ASN A 228 2.89 -5.12 7.15
C ASN A 228 1.91 -4.12 7.77
N ALA A 229 0.72 -4.58 8.19
CA ALA A 229 -0.26 -3.73 8.84
C ALA A 229 0.17 -3.25 10.24
N ARG A 230 0.86 -4.09 11.01
CA ARG A 230 1.38 -3.71 12.35
C ARG A 230 2.50 -2.68 12.28
N GLU A 231 3.34 -2.75 11.26
CA GLU A 231 4.44 -1.81 11.03
C GLU A 231 4.00 -0.54 10.30
N GLY A 232 2.85 -0.59 9.63
CA GLY A 232 2.32 0.50 8.82
C GLY A 232 1.69 1.63 9.62
N ASP A 233 1.32 2.67 8.90
CA ASP A 233 0.61 3.83 9.43
C ASP A 233 -0.88 3.71 9.09
N LEU A 234 -1.74 3.73 10.11
CA LEU A 234 -3.17 3.80 9.86
C LEU A 234 -3.47 5.04 9.01
N MET A 235 -4.11 4.82 7.88
CA MET A 235 -4.48 5.89 6.97
C MET A 235 -5.41 6.90 7.68
N PRO A 236 -5.06 8.19 7.70
CA PRO A 236 -5.87 9.18 8.40
C PRO A 236 -7.29 9.27 7.83
N SER A 237 -8.30 9.12 8.69
CA SER A 237 -9.71 9.27 8.32
C SER A 237 -10.17 10.71 8.59
N VAL A 238 -9.55 11.67 7.88
CA VAL A 238 -9.84 13.10 8.00
C VAL A 238 -10.11 13.69 6.61
N PRO A 239 -10.99 14.73 6.49
CA PRO A 239 -11.34 15.34 5.21
C PRO A 239 -10.13 15.89 4.45
N GLU A 240 -9.10 16.35 5.15
CA GLU A 240 -7.87 16.93 4.61
C GLU A 240 -7.04 15.95 3.78
N MET A 241 -7.28 14.64 3.92
CA MET A 241 -6.72 13.66 3.00
C MET A 241 -7.11 13.90 1.54
N SER A 242 -8.23 14.58 1.29
CA SER A 242 -8.61 15.03 -0.06
C SER A 242 -7.60 15.99 -0.71
N LYS A 243 -6.83 16.72 0.10
CA LYS A 243 -5.72 17.58 -0.37
C LYS A 243 -4.40 16.79 -0.45
N PHE A 244 -4.19 15.84 0.47
CA PHE A 244 -2.98 15.02 0.52
C PHE A 244 -2.78 14.20 -0.76
N TRP A 245 -3.81 13.48 -1.20
CA TRP A 245 -3.70 12.58 -2.36
C TRP A 245 -3.22 13.28 -3.63
N PRO A 246 -3.88 14.34 -4.13
CA PRO A 246 -3.45 15.01 -5.35
C PRO A 246 -2.11 15.74 -5.19
N ALA A 247 -1.82 16.32 -4.02
CA ALA A 247 -0.57 17.01 -3.77
C ALA A 247 0.62 16.04 -3.82
N PHE A 248 0.51 14.89 -3.15
CA PHE A 248 1.57 13.89 -3.15
C PHE A 248 1.72 13.20 -4.51
N SER A 249 0.60 12.86 -5.20
CA SER A 249 0.67 12.31 -6.57
C SER A 249 1.42 13.25 -7.53
N ASN A 250 1.17 14.57 -7.42
CA ASN A 250 1.89 15.55 -8.24
C ASN A 250 3.39 15.60 -7.89
N ALA A 251 3.75 15.51 -6.61
CA ALA A 251 5.15 15.47 -6.20
C ALA A 251 5.87 14.23 -6.75
N LEU A 252 5.24 13.05 -6.64
CA LEU A 252 5.75 11.80 -7.23
C LEU A 252 5.99 11.95 -8.73
N LYS A 253 5.00 12.48 -9.49
CA LYS A 253 5.11 12.70 -10.93
C LYS A 253 6.22 13.70 -11.29
N ASN A 254 6.30 14.82 -10.59
CA ASN A 254 7.27 15.86 -10.89
C ASN A 254 8.71 15.40 -10.62
N ALA A 255 8.95 14.71 -9.50
CA ALA A 255 10.26 14.20 -9.14
C ALA A 255 10.73 13.09 -10.09
N THR A 256 9.88 12.10 -10.37
CA THR A 256 10.24 10.96 -11.24
C THR A 256 10.43 11.34 -12.70
N THR A 257 9.71 12.37 -13.18
CA THR A 257 9.91 12.92 -14.55
C THR A 257 11.06 13.94 -14.64
N GLY A 258 11.63 14.36 -13.50
CA GLY A 258 12.69 15.39 -13.46
C GLY A 258 12.18 16.82 -13.68
N ARG A 259 10.88 17.07 -13.60
CA ARG A 259 10.29 18.41 -13.68
C ARG A 259 10.64 19.29 -12.46
N GLN A 260 10.79 18.66 -11.31
CA GLN A 260 11.24 19.28 -10.06
C GLN A 260 12.23 18.36 -9.38
N SER A 261 13.05 18.90 -8.49
CA SER A 261 13.79 18.07 -7.54
C SER A 261 12.80 17.37 -6.59
N ALA A 262 13.19 16.24 -6.00
CA ALA A 262 12.36 15.55 -5.02
C ALA A 262 12.03 16.46 -3.83
N ASP A 263 12.98 17.27 -3.42
CA ASP A 263 12.86 18.20 -2.30
C ASP A 263 11.84 19.29 -2.58
N ASP A 264 11.99 20.02 -3.70
CA ASP A 264 11.06 21.08 -4.10
C ASP A 264 9.65 20.53 -4.32
N ALA A 265 9.54 19.34 -4.90
CA ALA A 265 8.25 18.69 -5.15
C ALA A 265 7.50 18.39 -3.84
N LEU A 266 8.19 17.89 -2.79
CA LEU A 266 7.59 17.63 -1.48
C LEU A 266 7.33 18.93 -0.71
N ASP A 267 8.22 19.93 -0.81
CA ASP A 267 7.99 21.23 -0.17
C ASP A 267 6.74 21.93 -0.75
N GLU A 268 6.53 21.82 -2.07
CA GLU A 268 5.30 22.33 -2.70
C GLU A 268 4.06 21.51 -2.31
N ALA A 269 4.19 20.18 -2.23
CA ALA A 269 3.10 19.32 -1.78
C ALA A 269 2.67 19.65 -0.36
N ALA A 270 3.63 19.84 0.58
CA ALA A 270 3.32 20.24 1.94
C ALA A 270 2.57 21.57 2.02
N LYS A 271 2.99 22.58 1.24
CA LYS A 271 2.27 23.86 1.15
C LYS A 271 0.83 23.67 0.70
N ARG A 272 0.60 22.85 -0.34
CA ARG A 272 -0.76 22.60 -0.87
C ARG A 272 -1.65 21.85 0.12
N ILE A 273 -1.08 20.89 0.86
CA ILE A 273 -1.80 20.11 1.88
C ILE A 273 -2.27 21.02 3.01
N LEU A 274 -1.43 21.96 3.44
CA LEU A 274 -1.69 22.86 4.57
C LEU A 274 -2.44 24.16 4.18
N MET A 275 -2.68 24.40 2.90
CA MET A 275 -3.49 25.54 2.47
C MET A 275 -4.91 25.43 3.06
N LYS A 276 -5.40 26.52 3.63
CA LYS A 276 -6.75 26.64 4.20
C LYS A 276 -7.83 26.69 3.12
#